data_1a53d4ab8538597dd1fc647715e70fc0
#
_entry.id   1a53d4ab8538597dd1fc647715e70fc0
#
_cell.length_a   1.000
_cell.length_b   1.000
_cell.length_c   1.000
_cell.angle_alpha   90.00
_cell.angle_beta   90.00
_cell.angle_gamma   90.00
#
_symmetry.space_group_name_H-M   'P 1'
#
loop_
_entity.id
_entity.type
_entity.pdbx_description
1 polymer ?
#
loop_
_entity_poly.entity_id
_entity_poly.type
_entity_poly.pdbx_seq_one_letter_code
_entity_poly.pdbx_strand_id
1 'polypeptide(L)'
;MTFKILTVGVLYLTSTMLFATKKASQPTIPKPKLILQITVDQLRGDLPDKFMKNMGQGGFRWLKENGVWYKNANYTYSNTETVVGHTTLATGANPSIHGMVSNVWYDRDKKRLVYNIEDKRYHILSQNAGIDGSTEVDSSQALAGTDGRSPANIIVSTFSDELALYTNARSKIFAVSVKDRGAVTLAGHAGKAFWFSKTSGEFITSSYYYQQYPVWVKKFNEQKLAERYSGKSWTLMYDKSKYMFGNSDDNPWEEDYANFGRVFPHQYGEKENKYFKHFLTFSPAGDELTLDFAKAIIENEKMGQHDVTDYLAISFSSTDYVGHIFGPSSLEAEDNMLRLDKTLASLFKYVDEKVGLDNMLIVLSADHGAPEAPGYLAKLGIEAKWIAPLKWNKKPSLLRLEKKFGVGQELIEAFFPPYLYLNHTVIKEKGLDLAEVQKAVAKEIMDIDGIALTVTSTEMSNNTLPDTYLYKAALNNFNAKRSGDILILFEPHCFANDMDGGAIMATNHGGPWRYDTFVPIIFAGSHLKGKQIFRAVRPNDIAPTLSAIVNAKAPSGTNGDILSEVIKGVK
;
A
#
# COMPACT_ATOMS: atom_id res chain seq x y z
N MET A 1 -73.60 -71.67 11.36
CA MET A 1 -73.32 -70.84 10.13
C MET A 1 -72.03 -70.06 10.43
N THR A 2 -70.91 -70.55 9.89
CA THR A 2 -69.57 -70.02 10.17
C THR A 2 -69.04 -69.35 8.93
N PHE A 3 -68.86 -68.05 8.93
CA PHE A 3 -68.22 -67.29 7.84
C PHE A 3 -66.72 -67.30 8.02
N LYS A 4 -66.00 -67.84 7.05
CA LYS A 4 -64.52 -67.70 6.94
C LYS A 4 -64.24 -66.44 6.11
N ILE A 5 -63.48 -65.54 6.72
CA ILE A 5 -62.90 -64.33 6.06
C ILE A 5 -61.55 -64.74 5.50
N LEU A 6 -61.36 -64.62 4.21
CA LEU A 6 -60.13 -64.85 3.50
C LEU A 6 -59.37 -63.49 3.42
N THR A 7 -58.24 -63.38 4.07
CA THR A 7 -57.41 -62.19 4.00
C THR A 7 -56.35 -62.34 2.89
N VAL A 8 -56.49 -61.59 1.81
CA VAL A 8 -55.48 -61.49 0.73
C VAL A 8 -54.42 -60.45 1.14
N GLY A 9 -53.23 -60.92 1.41
CA GLY A 9 -52.09 -60.05 1.66
C GLY A 9 -51.49 -59.60 0.32
N VAL A 10 -51.50 -58.28 0.08
CA VAL A 10 -50.81 -57.67 -1.06
C VAL A 10 -49.42 -57.27 -0.59
N LEU A 11 -48.35 -57.94 -1.07
CA LEU A 11 -46.98 -57.61 -0.88
C LEU A 11 -46.61 -56.46 -1.84
N TYR A 12 -46.38 -55.23 -1.30
CA TYR A 12 -45.75 -54.14 -2.03
C TYR A 12 -44.23 -54.32 -1.98
N LEU A 13 -43.62 -54.73 -3.09
CA LEU A 13 -42.16 -54.63 -3.29
C LEU A 13 -41.85 -53.18 -3.70
N THR A 14 -41.37 -52.36 -2.75
CA THR A 14 -40.78 -51.08 -3.08
C THR A 14 -39.31 -51.29 -3.44
N SER A 15 -39.00 -51.30 -4.73
CA SER A 15 -37.63 -51.21 -5.26
C SER A 15 -37.11 -49.78 -5.08
N THR A 16 -36.37 -49.53 -4.02
CA THR A 16 -35.55 -48.30 -3.86
C THR A 16 -34.38 -48.37 -4.83
N MET A 17 -34.53 -47.74 -6.01
CA MET A 17 -33.38 -47.40 -6.86
C MET A 17 -32.54 -46.36 -6.14
N LEU A 18 -31.41 -46.76 -5.53
CA LEU A 18 -30.36 -45.85 -5.13
C LEU A 18 -29.74 -45.25 -6.41
N PHE A 19 -30.15 -44.05 -6.77
CA PHE A 19 -29.38 -43.22 -7.68
C PHE A 19 -28.13 -42.75 -6.92
N ALA A 20 -27.04 -43.49 -7.04
CA ALA A 20 -25.72 -42.99 -6.71
C ALA A 20 -25.38 -41.86 -7.72
N THR A 21 -25.79 -40.64 -7.41
CA THR A 21 -25.24 -39.45 -8.08
C THR A 21 -23.75 -39.43 -7.80
N LYS A 22 -22.92 -39.89 -8.73
CA LYS A 22 -21.52 -39.55 -8.77
C LYS A 22 -21.46 -38.02 -8.67
N LYS A 23 -21.15 -37.49 -7.49
CA LYS A 23 -20.74 -36.11 -7.36
C LYS A 23 -19.58 -35.96 -8.33
N ALA A 24 -19.82 -35.30 -9.48
CA ALA A 24 -18.74 -34.91 -10.36
C ALA A 24 -17.72 -34.17 -9.46
N SER A 25 -16.53 -34.74 -9.29
CA SER A 25 -15.45 -34.07 -8.58
C SER A 25 -15.24 -32.76 -9.33
N GLN A 26 -15.62 -31.66 -8.72
CA GLN A 26 -15.25 -30.35 -9.28
C GLN A 26 -13.74 -30.39 -9.50
N PRO A 27 -13.24 -29.99 -10.67
CA PRO A 27 -11.82 -29.94 -10.91
C PRO A 27 -11.22 -29.06 -9.80
N THR A 28 -10.42 -29.67 -8.94
CA THR A 28 -9.69 -28.95 -7.89
C THR A 28 -8.63 -28.11 -8.56
N ILE A 29 -8.66 -26.80 -8.32
CA ILE A 29 -7.60 -25.90 -8.72
C ILE A 29 -6.30 -26.43 -8.11
N PRO A 30 -5.23 -26.67 -8.89
CA PRO A 30 -3.94 -27.03 -8.30
C PRO A 30 -3.50 -25.90 -7.38
N LYS A 31 -3.26 -26.20 -6.11
CA LYS A 31 -2.79 -25.17 -5.17
C LYS A 31 -1.39 -24.75 -5.59
N PRO A 32 -1.15 -23.43 -5.68
CA PRO A 32 0.20 -22.96 -5.97
C PRO A 32 1.16 -23.37 -4.84
N LYS A 33 2.37 -23.73 -5.19
CA LYS A 33 3.46 -23.96 -4.20
C LYS A 33 3.94 -22.65 -3.60
N LEU A 34 3.90 -21.57 -4.39
CA LEU A 34 4.27 -20.23 -3.97
C LEU A 34 3.25 -19.20 -4.48
N ILE A 35 2.76 -18.36 -3.58
CA ILE A 35 2.08 -17.13 -3.93
C ILE A 35 3.11 -16.00 -3.86
N LEU A 36 3.29 -15.29 -4.96
CA LEU A 36 4.14 -14.12 -5.08
C LEU A 36 3.24 -12.88 -5.20
N GLN A 37 3.11 -12.12 -4.14
CA GLN A 37 2.39 -10.85 -4.15
C GLN A 37 3.36 -9.70 -4.37
N ILE A 38 3.18 -8.97 -5.44
CA ILE A 38 3.99 -7.80 -5.79
C ILE A 38 3.13 -6.56 -5.61
N THR A 39 3.58 -5.66 -4.76
CA THR A 39 3.04 -4.31 -4.64
C THR A 39 4.05 -3.35 -5.25
N VAL A 40 3.65 -2.54 -6.22
CA VAL A 40 4.46 -1.43 -6.71
C VAL A 40 3.88 -0.16 -6.13
N ASP A 41 4.59 0.42 -5.17
CA ASP A 41 4.17 1.61 -4.43
C ASP A 41 3.92 2.78 -5.39
N GLN A 42 2.76 3.42 -5.31
CA GLN A 42 2.33 4.53 -6.15
C GLN A 42 2.09 4.20 -7.64
N LEU A 43 1.92 2.92 -8.01
CA LEU A 43 1.69 2.56 -9.41
C LEU A 43 0.26 2.87 -9.85
N ARG A 44 0.05 4.05 -10.43
CA ARG A 44 -1.24 4.40 -11.06
C ARG A 44 -1.56 3.44 -12.22
N GLY A 45 -2.82 3.03 -12.33
CA GLY A 45 -3.26 1.95 -13.21
C GLY A 45 -3.03 2.15 -14.72
N ASP A 46 -2.78 3.38 -15.18
CA ASP A 46 -2.48 3.72 -16.58
C ASP A 46 -0.98 3.65 -16.92
N LEU A 47 -0.08 3.79 -15.93
CA LEU A 47 1.37 3.90 -16.17
C LEU A 47 1.98 2.69 -16.90
N PRO A 48 1.60 1.43 -16.58
CA PRO A 48 2.13 0.29 -17.33
C PRO A 48 1.79 0.32 -18.82
N ASP A 49 0.57 0.70 -19.21
CA ASP A 49 0.23 0.84 -20.63
C ASP A 49 0.86 2.07 -21.26
N LYS A 50 0.97 3.19 -20.54
CA LYS A 50 1.57 4.45 -20.99
C LYS A 50 3.01 4.23 -21.46
N PHE A 51 3.81 3.48 -20.70
CA PHE A 51 5.22 3.25 -20.98
C PHE A 51 5.53 1.91 -21.68
N MET A 52 4.51 1.10 -21.99
CA MET A 52 4.66 -0.26 -22.54
C MET A 52 5.49 -0.31 -23.83
N LYS A 53 5.49 0.76 -24.64
CA LYS A 53 6.19 0.79 -25.95
C LYS A 53 7.66 0.38 -25.82
N ASN A 54 8.36 0.88 -24.81
CA ASN A 54 9.80 0.68 -24.63
C ASN A 54 10.13 -0.42 -23.60
N MET A 55 9.13 -1.07 -23.00
CA MET A 55 9.31 -2.20 -22.09
C MET A 55 9.71 -3.48 -22.83
N GLY A 56 10.42 -4.37 -22.12
CA GLY A 56 10.83 -5.69 -22.59
C GLY A 56 9.66 -6.69 -22.70
N GLN A 57 9.98 -7.94 -22.99
CA GLN A 57 8.98 -9.01 -23.14
C GLN A 57 8.68 -9.72 -21.81
N GLY A 58 9.59 -9.65 -20.81
CA GLY A 58 9.53 -10.51 -19.62
C GLY A 58 8.86 -9.91 -18.37
N GLY A 59 8.54 -8.60 -18.37
CA GLY A 59 7.94 -7.90 -17.24
C GLY A 59 6.44 -7.64 -17.43
N PHE A 60 6.03 -6.37 -17.53
CA PHE A 60 4.62 -5.99 -17.68
C PHE A 60 3.98 -6.54 -18.95
N ARG A 61 4.74 -6.67 -20.05
CA ARG A 61 4.22 -7.28 -21.28
C ARG A 61 3.89 -8.76 -21.07
N TRP A 62 4.77 -9.50 -20.38
CA TRP A 62 4.51 -10.88 -20.02
C TRP A 62 3.26 -11.03 -19.13
N LEU A 63 3.10 -10.14 -18.13
CA LEU A 63 1.90 -10.11 -17.28
C LEU A 63 0.63 -9.86 -18.10
N LYS A 64 0.69 -8.95 -19.09
CA LYS A 64 -0.46 -8.65 -19.96
C LYS A 64 -0.85 -9.83 -20.85
N GLU A 65 0.13 -10.56 -21.35
CA GLU A 65 -0.08 -11.68 -22.28
C GLU A 65 -0.46 -12.99 -21.57
N ASN A 66 -0.02 -13.15 -20.32
CA ASN A 66 -0.21 -14.40 -19.56
C ASN A 66 -1.07 -14.25 -18.30
N GLY A 67 -1.57 -13.05 -18.01
CA GLY A 67 -2.31 -12.78 -16.80
C GLY A 67 -3.74 -12.30 -17.03
N VAL A 68 -4.55 -12.42 -15.99
CA VAL A 68 -5.88 -11.79 -15.89
C VAL A 68 -5.68 -10.38 -15.35
N TRP A 69 -5.83 -9.37 -16.20
CA TRP A 69 -5.61 -7.96 -15.87
C TRP A 69 -6.94 -7.22 -15.73
N TYR A 70 -7.25 -6.77 -14.52
CA TYR A 70 -8.40 -5.92 -14.23
C TYR A 70 -8.05 -4.45 -14.51
N LYS A 71 -8.71 -3.86 -15.51
CA LYS A 71 -8.44 -2.52 -16.04
C LYS A 71 -9.22 -1.41 -15.33
N ASN A 72 -10.05 -1.75 -14.35
CA ASN A 72 -10.86 -0.79 -13.61
C ASN A 72 -10.89 -1.15 -12.13
N ALA A 73 -9.71 -1.15 -11.50
CA ALA A 73 -9.56 -1.39 -10.07
C ALA A 73 -9.35 -0.06 -9.35
N ASN A 74 -10.19 0.21 -8.34
CA ASN A 74 -10.12 1.47 -7.60
C ASN A 74 -10.34 1.21 -6.10
N TYR A 75 -9.58 1.93 -5.29
CA TYR A 75 -9.85 2.08 -3.85
C TYR A 75 -11.13 2.89 -3.63
N THR A 76 -11.81 2.65 -2.51
CA THR A 76 -13.12 3.25 -2.21
C THR A 76 -13.13 4.06 -0.91
N TYR A 77 -11.98 4.42 -0.40
CA TYR A 77 -11.81 5.23 0.81
C TYR A 77 -11.11 6.56 0.51
N SER A 78 -11.08 7.46 1.49
CA SER A 78 -10.72 8.86 1.27
C SER A 78 -9.23 9.17 1.44
N ASN A 79 -8.44 8.28 2.05
CA ASN A 79 -7.01 8.50 2.29
C ASN A 79 -6.18 7.38 1.69
N THR A 80 -5.58 7.64 0.55
CA THR A 80 -4.80 6.68 -0.24
C THR A 80 -3.30 6.85 0.03
N GLU A 81 -2.89 6.51 1.26
CA GLU A 81 -1.50 6.50 1.70
C GLU A 81 -0.92 5.08 1.76
N THR A 82 0.41 4.99 1.79
CA THR A 82 1.16 3.72 1.71
C THR A 82 0.66 2.66 2.71
N VAL A 83 0.61 2.97 4.02
CA VAL A 83 0.18 1.96 5.01
C VAL A 83 -1.27 1.56 4.83
N VAL A 84 -2.11 2.50 4.39
CA VAL A 84 -3.55 2.27 4.19
C VAL A 84 -3.76 1.27 3.05
N GLY A 85 -3.12 1.50 1.91
CA GLY A 85 -3.21 0.63 0.74
C GLY A 85 -2.57 -0.74 0.98
N HIS A 86 -1.35 -0.80 1.53
CA HIS A 86 -0.69 -2.07 1.84
C HIS A 86 -1.53 -2.92 2.82
N THR A 87 -2.12 -2.29 3.86
CA THR A 87 -2.97 -3.02 4.80
C THR A 87 -4.27 -3.50 4.13
N THR A 88 -4.84 -2.69 3.23
CA THR A 88 -6.00 -3.11 2.43
C THR A 88 -5.66 -4.33 1.56
N LEU A 89 -4.50 -4.34 0.89
CA LEU A 89 -4.02 -5.49 0.11
C LEU A 89 -3.81 -6.74 0.96
N ALA A 90 -3.31 -6.57 2.19
CA ALA A 90 -3.05 -7.68 3.12
C ALA A 90 -4.33 -8.26 3.73
N THR A 91 -5.37 -7.44 3.96
CA THR A 91 -6.56 -7.82 4.74
C THR A 91 -7.83 -7.97 3.93
N GLY A 92 -7.89 -7.38 2.74
CA GLY A 92 -9.13 -7.24 1.97
C GLY A 92 -10.17 -6.35 2.63
N ALA A 93 -9.77 -5.49 3.58
CA ALA A 93 -10.66 -4.65 4.36
C ALA A 93 -10.42 -3.15 4.08
N ASN A 94 -11.40 -2.32 4.38
CA ASN A 94 -11.26 -0.86 4.37
C ASN A 94 -10.54 -0.35 5.63
N PRO A 95 -9.95 0.85 5.63
CA PRO A 95 -9.28 1.47 6.78
C PRO A 95 -10.16 1.55 8.03
N SER A 96 -11.45 1.82 7.89
CA SER A 96 -12.41 1.80 8.99
C SER A 96 -12.45 0.47 9.75
N ILE A 97 -12.13 -0.63 9.07
CA ILE A 97 -12.15 -1.99 9.60
C ILE A 97 -10.75 -2.43 10.06
N HIS A 98 -9.72 -2.29 9.19
CA HIS A 98 -8.37 -2.73 9.54
C HIS A 98 -7.61 -1.74 10.45
N GLY A 99 -8.13 -0.52 10.63
CA GLY A 99 -7.64 0.47 11.58
C GLY A 99 -6.46 1.32 11.14
N MET A 100 -5.83 1.06 10.01
CA MET A 100 -4.76 1.90 9.46
C MET A 100 -5.39 3.02 8.63
N VAL A 101 -5.64 4.16 9.27
CA VAL A 101 -6.38 5.28 8.66
C VAL A 101 -5.49 6.29 7.94
N SER A 102 -4.18 6.30 8.27
CA SER A 102 -3.17 7.20 7.73
C SER A 102 -1.77 6.65 8.07
N ASN A 103 -0.72 7.16 7.41
CA ASN A 103 0.67 6.86 7.76
C ASN A 103 1.01 7.34 9.18
N VAL A 104 0.32 8.37 9.65
CA VAL A 104 0.47 8.96 11.01
C VAL A 104 -0.91 9.36 11.51
N TRP A 105 -1.17 9.18 12.79
CA TRP A 105 -2.36 9.72 13.47
C TRP A 105 -2.02 10.23 14.86
N TYR A 106 -2.86 11.13 15.40
CA TYR A 106 -2.73 11.59 16.76
C TYR A 106 -3.31 10.55 17.74
N ASP A 107 -2.45 10.02 18.59
CA ASP A 107 -2.82 9.09 19.67
C ASP A 107 -3.20 9.91 20.91
N ARG A 108 -4.48 9.91 21.26
CA ARG A 108 -5.01 10.73 22.37
C ARG A 108 -4.51 10.29 23.73
N ASP A 109 -4.16 9.01 23.89
CA ASP A 109 -3.60 8.47 25.14
C ASP A 109 -2.13 8.87 25.30
N LYS A 110 -1.38 8.84 24.20
CA LYS A 110 0.04 9.25 24.17
C LYS A 110 0.23 10.75 24.00
N LYS A 111 -0.82 11.50 23.62
CA LYS A 111 -0.82 12.94 23.35
C LYS A 111 0.26 13.39 22.35
N ARG A 112 0.42 12.62 21.28
CA ARG A 112 1.35 12.93 20.18
C ARG A 112 0.93 12.26 18.89
N LEU A 113 1.49 12.73 17.79
CA LEU A 113 1.47 11.99 16.54
C LEU A 113 2.26 10.68 16.69
N VAL A 114 1.74 9.59 16.14
CA VAL A 114 2.36 8.26 16.17
C VAL A 114 2.48 7.68 14.76
N TYR A 115 3.61 7.06 14.51
CA TYR A 115 3.83 6.34 13.26
C TYR A 115 3.10 5.00 13.27
N ASN A 116 2.51 4.63 12.17
CA ASN A 116 1.53 3.54 12.02
C ASN A 116 1.97 2.16 12.55
N ILE A 117 3.25 1.79 12.41
CA ILE A 117 3.80 0.49 12.85
C ILE A 117 4.83 0.60 13.98
N GLU A 118 4.97 1.80 14.58
CA GLU A 118 5.88 1.95 15.73
C GLU A 118 5.42 1.10 16.91
N ASP A 119 6.35 0.43 17.57
CA ASP A 119 6.05 -0.39 18.74
C ASP A 119 7.23 -0.44 19.72
N LYS A 120 7.12 0.27 20.83
CA LYS A 120 8.17 0.37 21.85
C LYS A 120 8.48 -0.94 22.58
N ARG A 121 7.66 -1.99 22.40
CA ARG A 121 7.90 -3.32 22.98
C ARG A 121 9.03 -4.06 22.27
N TYR A 122 9.38 -3.62 21.06
CA TYR A 122 10.37 -4.24 20.20
C TYR A 122 11.48 -3.26 19.85
N HIS A 123 12.55 -3.76 19.26
CA HIS A 123 13.70 -2.99 18.79
C HIS A 123 14.21 -3.54 17.45
N ILE A 124 14.94 -2.74 16.71
CA ILE A 124 15.66 -3.21 15.50
C ILE A 124 16.84 -4.07 15.96
N LEU A 125 17.10 -5.17 15.26
CA LEU A 125 18.19 -6.10 15.63
C LEU A 125 19.59 -5.56 15.31
N SER A 126 19.74 -4.70 14.30
CA SER A 126 21.00 -4.04 13.96
C SER A 126 21.19 -2.78 14.79
N GLN A 127 22.39 -2.61 15.36
CA GLN A 127 22.76 -1.36 16.00
C GLN A 127 22.96 -0.25 14.94
N ASN A 128 22.59 0.98 15.29
CA ASN A 128 22.74 2.16 14.42
C ASN A 128 22.05 2.04 13.05
N ALA A 129 20.98 1.27 12.97
CA ALA A 129 20.21 1.08 11.75
C ALA A 129 18.81 1.73 11.82
N GLY A 130 18.52 2.44 12.89
CA GLY A 130 17.30 3.23 13.08
C GLY A 130 17.23 4.44 12.16
N ILE A 131 16.13 5.16 12.21
CA ILE A 131 15.88 6.33 11.38
C ILE A 131 16.75 7.50 11.86
N ASP A 132 17.49 8.11 10.93
CA ASP A 132 18.14 9.40 11.15
C ASP A 132 17.19 10.53 10.70
N GLY A 133 16.50 11.15 11.66
CA GLY A 133 15.56 12.24 11.37
C GLY A 133 16.19 13.47 10.70
N SER A 134 17.52 13.61 10.71
CA SER A 134 18.21 14.72 10.04
C SER A 134 18.35 14.52 8.53
N THR A 135 18.18 13.30 8.04
CA THR A 135 18.30 12.93 6.63
C THR A 135 17.07 12.22 6.09
N GLU A 136 16.11 11.85 6.95
CA GLU A 136 14.91 11.12 6.53
C GLU A 136 14.00 11.99 5.67
N VAL A 137 13.67 11.49 4.50
CA VAL A 137 12.80 12.15 3.51
C VAL A 137 11.33 11.81 3.67
N ASP A 138 11.06 10.69 4.31
CA ASP A 138 9.69 10.28 4.63
C ASP A 138 9.28 10.94 5.95
N SER A 139 8.51 12.02 5.86
CA SER A 139 8.03 12.79 7.01
C SER A 139 7.26 11.92 8.01
N SER A 140 6.58 10.88 7.53
CA SER A 140 5.85 9.93 8.38
C SER A 140 6.81 9.11 9.25
N GLN A 141 7.90 8.62 8.67
CA GLN A 141 8.92 7.86 9.41
C GLN A 141 9.67 8.74 10.40
N ALA A 142 9.94 9.99 10.04
CA ALA A 142 10.61 10.96 10.92
C ALA A 142 9.82 11.23 12.22
N LEU A 143 8.50 11.03 12.21
CA LEU A 143 7.61 11.19 13.38
C LEU A 143 7.56 9.95 14.29
N ALA A 144 8.24 8.85 13.95
CA ALA A 144 8.25 7.65 14.77
C ALA A 144 8.90 7.92 16.15
N GLY A 145 8.18 7.61 17.20
CA GLY A 145 8.66 7.81 18.59
C GLY A 145 9.57 6.68 19.10
N THR A 146 9.78 5.64 18.30
CA THR A 146 10.65 4.49 18.60
C THR A 146 11.06 3.78 17.31
N ASP A 147 12.22 3.12 17.32
CA ASP A 147 12.72 2.32 16.20
C ASP A 147 12.04 0.94 16.10
N GLY A 148 11.39 0.47 17.16
CA GLY A 148 10.71 -0.81 17.16
C GLY A 148 9.53 -0.83 16.19
N ARG A 149 9.35 -1.93 15.47
CA ARG A 149 8.31 -2.15 14.46
C ARG A 149 7.55 -3.44 14.71
N SER A 150 6.22 -3.38 14.58
CA SER A 150 5.35 -4.56 14.60
C SER A 150 4.04 -4.30 13.86
N PRO A 151 3.29 -5.34 13.47
CA PRO A 151 1.95 -5.22 12.88
C PRO A 151 0.83 -4.99 13.90
N ALA A 152 1.13 -4.74 15.17
CA ALA A 152 0.14 -4.74 16.27
C ALA A 152 -1.01 -3.73 16.09
N ASN A 153 -0.83 -2.71 15.26
CA ASN A 153 -1.86 -1.73 14.96
C ASN A 153 -2.85 -2.18 13.88
N ILE A 154 -2.60 -3.29 13.19
CA ILE A 154 -3.58 -3.94 12.31
C ILE A 154 -4.55 -4.72 13.21
N ILE A 155 -5.82 -4.30 13.23
CA ILE A 155 -6.81 -4.83 14.21
C ILE A 155 -7.64 -6.01 13.70
N VAL A 156 -7.32 -6.52 12.51
CA VAL A 156 -7.93 -7.70 11.87
C VAL A 156 -6.84 -8.64 11.38
N SER A 157 -7.18 -9.89 11.09
CA SER A 157 -6.23 -10.82 10.47
C SER A 157 -5.89 -10.43 9.03
N THR A 158 -4.69 -10.80 8.59
CA THR A 158 -4.23 -10.65 7.21
C THR A 158 -4.32 -11.99 6.46
N PHE A 159 -4.13 -11.97 5.14
CA PHE A 159 -3.97 -13.21 4.36
C PHE A 159 -2.80 -14.08 4.89
N SER A 160 -1.70 -13.44 5.28
CA SER A 160 -0.54 -14.11 5.89
C SER A 160 -0.94 -14.88 7.16
N ASP A 161 -1.76 -14.28 8.01
CA ASP A 161 -2.22 -14.89 9.26
C ASP A 161 -3.13 -16.10 8.99
N GLU A 162 -4.09 -15.95 8.07
CA GLU A 162 -5.02 -17.03 7.73
C GLU A 162 -4.31 -18.19 7.00
N LEU A 163 -3.30 -17.89 6.18
CA LEU A 163 -2.47 -18.93 5.55
C LEU A 163 -1.65 -19.70 6.61
N ALA A 164 -1.06 -18.99 7.57
CA ALA A 164 -0.32 -19.62 8.66
C ALA A 164 -1.21 -20.53 9.50
N LEU A 165 -2.41 -20.07 9.85
CA LEU A 165 -3.41 -20.87 10.56
C LEU A 165 -3.83 -22.11 9.75
N TYR A 166 -4.16 -21.92 8.48
CA TYR A 166 -4.60 -23.00 7.60
C TYR A 166 -3.56 -24.11 7.45
N THR A 167 -2.29 -23.75 7.41
CA THR A 167 -1.18 -24.70 7.24
C THR A 167 -0.54 -25.18 8.54
N ASN A 168 -1.13 -24.82 9.71
CA ASN A 168 -0.54 -25.07 11.02
C ASN A 168 0.91 -24.56 11.12
N ALA A 169 1.13 -23.33 10.69
CA ALA A 169 2.42 -22.63 10.64
C ALA A 169 3.52 -23.34 9.80
N ARG A 170 3.15 -24.23 8.88
CA ARG A 170 4.11 -24.88 7.97
C ARG A 170 4.47 -24.03 6.76
N SER A 171 3.62 -23.08 6.38
CA SER A 171 3.93 -22.12 5.31
C SER A 171 5.06 -21.18 5.70
N LYS A 172 5.96 -20.96 4.79
CA LYS A 172 6.98 -19.91 4.89
C LYS A 172 6.38 -18.62 4.37
N ILE A 173 6.34 -17.62 5.23
CA ILE A 173 5.66 -16.34 4.98
C ILE A 173 6.65 -15.22 5.19
N PHE A 174 7.01 -14.51 4.11
CA PHE A 174 7.97 -13.43 4.13
C PHE A 174 7.46 -12.21 3.39
N ALA A 175 7.89 -11.04 3.85
CA ALA A 175 7.69 -9.79 3.13
C ALA A 175 8.97 -8.94 3.15
N VAL A 176 9.24 -8.23 2.04
CA VAL A 176 10.40 -7.36 1.88
C VAL A 176 10.05 -6.09 1.12
N SER A 177 10.63 -4.97 1.55
CA SER A 177 10.49 -3.66 0.89
C SER A 177 11.66 -2.75 1.28
N VAL A 178 11.84 -1.63 0.58
CA VAL A 178 12.67 -0.53 1.10
C VAL A 178 11.93 0.26 2.18
N LYS A 179 10.58 0.28 2.18
CA LYS A 179 9.77 0.91 3.24
C LYS A 179 9.37 -0.12 4.30
N ASP A 180 9.62 0.16 5.58
CA ASP A 180 9.26 -0.70 6.71
C ASP A 180 7.78 -1.08 6.72
N ARG A 181 6.88 -0.09 6.55
CA ARG A 181 5.43 -0.30 6.56
C ARG A 181 4.93 -1.18 5.41
N GLY A 182 5.57 -1.13 4.25
CA GLY A 182 5.27 -2.01 3.12
C GLY A 182 5.55 -3.48 3.45
N ALA A 183 6.68 -3.77 4.10
CA ALA A 183 7.04 -5.13 4.51
C ALA A 183 6.20 -5.61 5.71
N VAL A 184 6.09 -4.80 6.76
CA VAL A 184 5.42 -5.17 8.02
C VAL A 184 3.94 -5.50 7.82
N THR A 185 3.22 -4.69 7.03
CA THR A 185 1.78 -4.90 6.81
C THR A 185 1.49 -6.16 5.99
N LEU A 186 2.29 -6.43 4.95
CA LEU A 186 2.12 -7.63 4.11
C LEU A 186 2.55 -8.91 4.82
N ALA A 187 3.57 -8.85 5.70
CA ALA A 187 3.94 -9.99 6.54
C ALA A 187 2.84 -10.33 7.55
N GLY A 188 2.02 -9.37 7.95
CA GLY A 188 0.99 -9.55 8.96
C GLY A 188 1.58 -9.95 10.32
N HIS A 189 0.75 -10.58 11.17
CA HIS A 189 1.15 -10.98 12.52
C HIS A 189 1.96 -12.29 12.53
N ALA A 190 1.76 -13.16 11.55
CA ALA A 190 2.36 -14.51 11.51
C ALA A 190 3.59 -14.64 10.60
N GLY A 191 3.82 -13.70 9.68
CA GLY A 191 4.94 -13.74 8.74
C GLY A 191 6.23 -13.16 9.31
N LYS A 192 7.21 -12.95 8.42
CA LYS A 192 8.51 -12.35 8.70
C LYS A 192 8.73 -11.17 7.75
N ALA A 193 9.10 -10.01 8.28
CA ALA A 193 9.32 -8.80 7.51
C ALA A 193 10.78 -8.35 7.56
N PHE A 194 11.27 -7.90 6.40
CA PHE A 194 12.57 -7.24 6.25
C PHE A 194 12.41 -5.94 5.46
N TRP A 195 13.16 -4.92 5.82
CA TRP A 195 13.16 -3.65 5.11
C TRP A 195 14.55 -3.03 5.06
N PHE A 196 14.76 -2.15 4.08
CA PHE A 196 16.05 -1.51 3.88
C PHE A 196 16.25 -0.36 4.88
N SER A 197 17.40 -0.33 5.56
CA SER A 197 17.81 0.79 6.40
C SER A 197 18.58 1.81 5.58
N LYS A 198 18.03 3.00 5.44
CA LYS A 198 18.70 4.15 4.81
C LYS A 198 19.89 4.66 5.63
N THR A 199 19.98 4.27 6.90
CA THR A 199 21.10 4.60 7.79
C THR A 199 22.27 3.63 7.64
N SER A 200 22.02 2.31 7.74
CA SER A 200 23.09 1.31 7.66
C SER A 200 23.36 0.79 6.22
N GLY A 201 22.37 0.82 5.34
CA GLY A 201 22.44 0.22 4.01
C GLY A 201 22.21 -1.30 4.01
N GLU A 202 21.66 -1.83 5.08
CA GLU A 202 21.35 -3.24 5.29
C GLU A 202 19.85 -3.51 5.18
N PHE A 203 19.48 -4.76 4.89
CA PHE A 203 18.12 -5.23 5.17
C PHE A 203 18.01 -5.64 6.62
N ILE A 204 17.08 -5.01 7.33
CA ILE A 204 16.89 -5.13 8.76
C ILE A 204 15.53 -5.68 9.12
N THR A 205 15.37 -6.08 10.38
CA THR A 205 14.11 -6.54 10.96
C THR A 205 14.04 -6.16 12.44
N SER A 206 12.88 -6.33 13.06
CA SER A 206 12.70 -6.07 14.49
C SER A 206 12.66 -7.34 15.33
N SER A 207 12.83 -7.17 16.64
CA SER A 207 12.72 -8.25 17.61
C SER A 207 11.30 -8.84 17.73
N TYR A 208 10.30 -8.27 17.06
CA TYR A 208 8.99 -8.91 16.86
C TYR A 208 9.12 -10.19 16.02
N TYR A 209 9.92 -10.14 14.95
CA TYR A 209 10.04 -11.23 13.98
C TYR A 209 11.12 -12.25 14.34
N TYR A 210 12.22 -11.80 14.93
CA TYR A 210 13.37 -12.63 15.27
C TYR A 210 14.06 -12.16 16.54
N GLN A 211 14.59 -13.11 17.32
CA GLN A 211 15.47 -12.78 18.46
C GLN A 211 16.89 -12.46 18.00
N GLN A 212 17.30 -13.03 16.87
CA GLN A 212 18.58 -12.76 16.22
C GLN A 212 18.44 -13.03 14.71
N TYR A 213 19.25 -12.35 13.91
CA TYR A 213 19.23 -12.59 12.46
C TYR A 213 19.53 -14.04 12.11
N PRO A 214 18.79 -14.63 11.12
CA PRO A 214 19.23 -15.84 10.45
C PRO A 214 20.65 -15.69 9.89
N VAL A 215 21.41 -16.77 9.89
CA VAL A 215 22.82 -16.75 9.41
C VAL A 215 22.93 -16.22 7.98
N TRP A 216 21.98 -16.57 7.11
CA TRP A 216 21.99 -16.12 5.73
C TRP A 216 21.74 -14.61 5.59
N VAL A 217 20.95 -14.01 6.47
CA VAL A 217 20.72 -12.55 6.47
C VAL A 217 22.01 -11.81 6.84
N LYS A 218 22.73 -12.29 7.87
CA LYS A 218 24.05 -11.73 8.24
C LYS A 218 25.01 -11.77 7.05
N LYS A 219 25.13 -12.95 6.40
CA LYS A 219 25.99 -13.13 5.23
C LYS A 219 25.56 -12.26 4.04
N PHE A 220 24.26 -12.03 3.86
CA PHE A 220 23.77 -11.12 2.82
C PHE A 220 24.19 -9.68 3.11
N ASN A 221 23.97 -9.19 4.33
CA ASN A 221 24.33 -7.83 4.73
C ASN A 221 25.85 -7.60 4.72
N GLU A 222 26.67 -8.61 5.05
CA GLU A 222 28.12 -8.55 4.95
C GLU A 222 28.64 -8.28 3.53
N GLN A 223 27.84 -8.58 2.49
CA GLN A 223 28.19 -8.29 1.09
C GLN A 223 28.09 -6.78 0.75
N LYS A 224 27.41 -5.98 1.59
CA LYS A 224 27.25 -4.52 1.44
C LYS A 224 26.80 -4.10 0.04
N LEU A 225 25.78 -4.78 -0.49
CA LEU A 225 25.36 -4.63 -1.89
C LEU A 225 24.97 -3.18 -2.26
N ALA A 226 24.56 -2.36 -1.31
CA ALA A 226 24.31 -0.94 -1.53
C ALA A 226 25.59 -0.19 -1.98
N GLU A 227 26.79 -0.58 -1.47
CA GLU A 227 28.04 0.08 -1.82
C GLU A 227 28.45 -0.11 -3.29
N ARG A 228 27.83 -1.07 -4.03
CA ARG A 228 28.08 -1.25 -5.46
C ARG A 228 27.70 -0.02 -6.32
N TYR A 229 26.90 0.89 -5.78
CA TYR A 229 26.48 2.12 -6.44
C TYR A 229 27.35 3.34 -6.09
N SER A 230 28.32 3.22 -5.15
CA SER A 230 29.23 4.29 -4.77
C SER A 230 30.01 4.81 -5.97
N GLY A 231 30.08 6.11 -6.16
CA GLY A 231 30.71 6.77 -7.30
C GLY A 231 30.01 6.56 -8.65
N LYS A 232 28.82 5.95 -8.67
CA LYS A 232 28.04 5.73 -9.89
C LYS A 232 26.88 6.71 -9.99
N SER A 233 26.20 6.64 -11.12
CA SER A 233 25.06 7.50 -11.45
C SER A 233 23.89 6.66 -11.97
N TRP A 234 22.69 7.14 -11.74
CA TRP A 234 21.54 6.72 -12.49
C TRP A 234 21.56 7.44 -13.85
N THR A 235 21.77 6.69 -14.91
CA THR A 235 21.79 7.14 -16.31
C THR A 235 20.57 6.61 -17.04
N LEU A 236 20.15 7.23 -18.11
CA LEU A 236 19.07 6.70 -18.96
C LEU A 236 19.41 5.31 -19.49
N MET A 237 18.41 4.44 -19.56
CA MET A 237 18.56 3.06 -20.07
C MET A 237 18.69 3.02 -21.60
N TYR A 238 18.09 3.98 -22.29
CA TYR A 238 18.09 4.13 -23.75
C TYR A 238 18.53 5.52 -24.17
N ASP A 239 18.73 5.71 -25.47
CA ASP A 239 18.89 7.04 -26.05
C ASP A 239 17.67 7.93 -25.73
N LYS A 240 17.92 9.18 -25.35
CA LYS A 240 16.92 10.15 -24.89
C LYS A 240 15.76 10.34 -25.88
N SER A 241 16.03 10.19 -27.20
CA SER A 241 15.01 10.29 -28.25
C SER A 241 13.94 9.20 -28.23
N LYS A 242 14.19 8.09 -27.51
CA LYS A 242 13.21 7.00 -27.35
C LYS A 242 12.18 7.26 -26.26
N TYR A 243 12.46 8.18 -25.34
CA TYR A 243 11.57 8.49 -24.23
C TYR A 243 10.46 9.45 -24.65
N MET A 244 9.27 9.24 -24.10
CA MET A 244 8.13 10.14 -24.26
C MET A 244 8.46 11.53 -23.69
N PHE A 245 9.16 11.56 -22.55
CA PHE A 245 9.58 12.77 -21.86
C PHE A 245 11.02 13.19 -22.17
N GLY A 246 11.66 12.63 -23.21
CA GLY A 246 13.05 12.88 -23.55
C GLY A 246 13.41 14.36 -23.80
N ASN A 247 12.45 15.21 -24.12
CA ASN A 247 12.66 16.66 -24.32
C ASN A 247 12.28 17.49 -23.07
N SER A 248 12.05 16.84 -21.90
CA SER A 248 11.60 17.49 -20.68
C SER A 248 12.34 16.92 -19.47
N ASP A 249 13.62 17.31 -19.31
CA ASP A 249 14.59 16.78 -18.34
C ASP A 249 15.03 17.84 -17.30
N ASP A 250 14.47 19.01 -17.27
CA ASP A 250 14.72 20.05 -16.27
C ASP A 250 13.43 20.82 -16.08
N ASN A 251 12.59 20.34 -15.20
CA ASN A 251 11.32 21.01 -14.98
C ASN A 251 11.35 21.73 -13.63
N PRO A 252 10.85 22.98 -13.56
CA PRO A 252 10.93 23.80 -12.34
C PRO A 252 10.06 23.28 -11.18
N TRP A 253 9.17 22.33 -11.42
CA TRP A 253 8.35 21.67 -10.39
C TRP A 253 8.96 20.40 -9.83
N GLU A 254 10.07 19.91 -10.40
CA GLU A 254 10.82 18.78 -9.88
C GLU A 254 11.69 19.23 -8.71
N GLU A 255 11.85 18.34 -7.72
CA GLU A 255 12.61 18.65 -6.52
C GLU A 255 14.08 18.25 -6.68
N ASP A 256 14.98 19.15 -6.34
CA ASP A 256 16.41 18.85 -6.19
C ASP A 256 16.72 18.48 -4.73
N TYR A 257 16.32 17.28 -4.32
CA TYR A 257 16.53 16.84 -2.95
C TYR A 257 18.02 16.59 -2.66
N ALA A 258 18.57 17.36 -1.71
CA ALA A 258 19.95 17.23 -1.23
C ALA A 258 21.02 17.22 -2.34
N ASN A 259 20.79 17.92 -3.43
CA ASN A 259 21.63 17.98 -4.64
C ASN A 259 21.67 16.64 -5.42
N PHE A 260 20.59 15.84 -5.39
CA PHE A 260 20.46 14.70 -6.29
C PHE A 260 20.31 15.14 -7.75
N GLY A 261 19.79 16.35 -7.96
CA GLY A 261 19.59 16.98 -9.26
C GLY A 261 18.26 16.65 -9.91
N ARG A 262 17.86 17.47 -10.90
CA ARG A 262 16.64 17.30 -11.71
C ARG A 262 16.94 16.88 -13.14
N VAL A 263 18.20 16.61 -13.46
CA VAL A 263 18.69 16.35 -14.82
C VAL A 263 19.57 15.11 -14.81
N PHE A 264 19.34 14.21 -15.75
CA PHE A 264 20.22 13.08 -15.98
C PHE A 264 21.64 13.49 -16.38
N PRO A 265 22.69 12.80 -15.87
CA PRO A 265 22.66 11.67 -14.93
C PRO A 265 22.58 12.10 -13.46
N HIS A 266 21.78 11.40 -12.65
CA HIS A 266 21.70 11.62 -11.21
C HIS A 266 22.84 10.91 -10.49
N GLN A 267 23.66 11.66 -9.74
CA GLN A 267 24.83 11.13 -9.05
C GLN A 267 24.44 10.51 -7.71
N TYR A 268 24.80 9.25 -7.46
CA TYR A 268 24.63 8.67 -6.13
C TYR A 268 25.62 9.22 -5.10
N GLY A 269 26.76 9.74 -5.59
CA GLY A 269 27.87 10.15 -4.72
C GLY A 269 28.63 8.97 -4.12
N GLU A 270 29.57 9.28 -3.24
CA GLU A 270 30.33 8.26 -2.53
C GLU A 270 29.52 7.69 -1.35
N LYS A 271 29.83 6.46 -0.94
CA LYS A 271 29.12 5.76 0.15
C LYS A 271 29.17 6.48 1.50
N GLU A 272 30.15 7.34 1.70
CA GLU A 272 30.31 8.20 2.88
C GLU A 272 29.36 9.41 2.90
N ASN A 273 28.76 9.76 1.75
CA ASN A 273 27.74 10.80 1.71
C ASN A 273 26.52 10.35 2.52
N LYS A 274 26.10 11.19 3.47
CA LYS A 274 24.97 10.90 4.36
C LYS A 274 23.65 10.63 3.62
N TYR A 275 23.49 11.16 2.41
CA TYR A 275 22.31 10.95 1.57
C TYR A 275 22.48 9.80 0.56
N PHE A 276 23.65 9.18 0.45
CA PHE A 276 23.93 8.12 -0.53
C PHE A 276 22.84 7.05 -0.56
N LYS A 277 22.49 6.51 0.61
CA LYS A 277 21.50 5.44 0.70
C LYS A 277 20.06 5.91 0.44
N HIS A 278 19.78 7.19 0.71
CA HIS A 278 18.50 7.81 0.33
C HIS A 278 18.39 7.91 -1.20
N PHE A 279 19.44 8.35 -1.88
CA PHE A 279 19.48 8.43 -3.35
C PHE A 279 19.23 7.07 -4.02
N LEU A 280 19.66 5.97 -3.40
CA LEU A 280 19.34 4.63 -3.90
C LEU A 280 17.82 4.36 -3.87
N THR A 281 17.12 4.82 -2.83
CA THR A 281 15.67 4.63 -2.75
C THR A 281 14.88 5.54 -3.69
N PHE A 282 15.47 6.69 -4.11
CA PHE A 282 14.89 7.64 -5.08
C PHE A 282 15.12 7.24 -6.53
N SER A 283 15.62 6.06 -6.76
CA SER A 283 16.05 5.57 -8.05
C SER A 283 15.74 4.08 -8.19
N PRO A 284 15.87 3.50 -9.37
CA PRO A 284 15.69 2.06 -9.57
C PRO A 284 16.56 1.17 -8.70
N ALA A 285 17.66 1.70 -8.13
CA ALA A 285 18.57 0.95 -7.26
C ALA A 285 17.87 0.39 -6.01
N GLY A 286 16.86 1.08 -5.46
CA GLY A 286 16.07 0.59 -4.34
C GLY A 286 15.31 -0.69 -4.67
N ASP A 287 14.68 -0.73 -5.84
CA ASP A 287 13.96 -1.92 -6.32
C ASP A 287 14.91 -3.05 -6.70
N GLU A 288 16.10 -2.74 -7.27
CA GLU A 288 17.14 -3.74 -7.56
C GLU A 288 17.68 -4.39 -6.27
N LEU A 289 17.91 -3.62 -5.21
CA LEU A 289 18.31 -4.11 -3.89
C LEU A 289 17.22 -4.97 -3.24
N THR A 290 15.97 -4.55 -3.37
CA THR A 290 14.80 -5.31 -2.89
C THR A 290 14.70 -6.65 -3.61
N LEU A 291 14.91 -6.68 -4.93
CA LEU A 291 14.95 -7.92 -5.72
C LEU A 291 16.08 -8.84 -5.27
N ASP A 292 17.28 -8.32 -5.02
CA ASP A 292 18.41 -9.13 -4.55
C ASP A 292 18.09 -9.81 -3.21
N PHE A 293 17.48 -9.08 -2.28
CA PHE A 293 17.09 -9.66 -1.00
C PHE A 293 15.93 -10.65 -1.14
N ALA A 294 14.94 -10.38 -2.00
CA ALA A 294 13.85 -11.31 -2.30
C ALA A 294 14.37 -12.64 -2.88
N LYS A 295 15.35 -12.59 -3.80
CA LYS A 295 16.03 -13.78 -4.31
C LYS A 295 16.76 -14.55 -3.20
N ALA A 296 17.41 -13.83 -2.28
CA ALA A 296 18.08 -14.45 -1.13
C ALA A 296 17.09 -15.15 -0.19
N ILE A 297 15.89 -14.57 0.04
CA ILE A 297 14.80 -15.23 0.79
C ILE A 297 14.41 -16.54 0.08
N ILE A 298 14.10 -16.51 -1.22
CA ILE A 298 13.66 -17.68 -1.98
C ILE A 298 14.70 -18.80 -1.91
N GLU A 299 15.97 -18.47 -2.09
CA GLU A 299 17.09 -19.43 -2.11
C GLU A 299 17.32 -20.07 -0.74
N ASN A 300 17.49 -19.24 0.30
CA ASN A 300 17.89 -19.73 1.62
C ASN A 300 16.74 -20.39 2.38
N GLU A 301 15.52 -19.90 2.18
CA GLU A 301 14.31 -20.48 2.79
C GLU A 301 13.71 -21.59 1.93
N LYS A 302 14.23 -21.83 0.70
CA LYS A 302 13.71 -22.84 -0.26
C LYS A 302 12.22 -22.71 -0.45
N MET A 303 11.75 -21.49 -0.74
CA MET A 303 10.34 -21.20 -0.88
C MET A 303 9.72 -21.91 -2.09
N GLY A 304 8.50 -22.42 -1.92
CA GLY A 304 7.79 -23.16 -2.94
C GLY A 304 8.34 -24.57 -3.24
N GLN A 305 9.27 -25.09 -2.42
CA GLN A 305 9.94 -26.39 -2.64
C GLN A 305 9.46 -27.48 -1.67
N HIS A 306 8.30 -27.32 -1.06
CA HIS A 306 7.69 -28.33 -0.19
C HIS A 306 6.18 -28.48 -0.47
N ASP A 307 5.45 -29.22 0.38
CA ASP A 307 4.09 -29.69 0.13
C ASP A 307 2.97 -28.70 0.50
N VAL A 308 3.30 -27.57 1.12
CA VAL A 308 2.34 -26.52 1.46
C VAL A 308 2.63 -25.23 0.68
N THR A 309 1.61 -24.40 0.48
CA THR A 309 1.77 -23.11 -0.18
C THR A 309 2.55 -22.15 0.68
N ASP A 310 3.61 -21.57 0.14
CA ASP A 310 4.35 -20.44 0.73
C ASP A 310 3.82 -19.10 0.23
N TYR A 311 4.16 -18.03 0.93
CA TYR A 311 3.82 -16.68 0.54
C TYR A 311 5.01 -15.74 0.66
N LEU A 312 5.33 -15.08 -0.46
CA LEU A 312 6.32 -14.02 -0.52
C LEU A 312 5.67 -12.73 -1.02
N ALA A 313 5.67 -11.70 -0.19
CA ALA A 313 5.27 -10.36 -0.57
C ALA A 313 6.50 -9.49 -0.83
N ILE A 314 6.53 -8.82 -1.99
CA ILE A 314 7.57 -7.88 -2.36
C ILE A 314 6.91 -6.53 -2.64
N SER A 315 7.32 -5.49 -1.91
CA SER A 315 6.90 -4.12 -2.22
C SER A 315 8.07 -3.36 -2.83
N PHE A 316 7.98 -3.08 -4.14
CA PHE A 316 8.88 -2.21 -4.87
C PHE A 316 8.43 -0.77 -4.68
N SER A 317 9.23 0.03 -3.99
CA SER A 317 8.79 1.36 -3.54
C SER A 317 9.56 2.52 -4.16
N SER A 318 10.50 2.26 -5.09
CA SER A 318 11.22 3.34 -5.80
C SER A 318 10.28 4.20 -6.63
N THR A 319 9.24 3.63 -7.22
CA THR A 319 8.27 4.36 -8.05
C THR A 319 7.58 5.49 -7.26
N ASP A 320 7.27 5.27 -5.97
CA ASP A 320 6.69 6.28 -5.09
C ASP A 320 7.66 7.44 -4.83
N TYR A 321 8.89 7.15 -4.44
CA TYR A 321 9.89 8.19 -4.23
C TYR A 321 10.19 9.00 -5.48
N VAL A 322 10.32 8.32 -6.64
CA VAL A 322 10.51 8.99 -7.95
C VAL A 322 9.30 9.86 -8.29
N GLY A 323 8.09 9.36 -8.05
CA GLY A 323 6.85 10.11 -8.24
C GLY A 323 6.79 11.37 -7.39
N HIS A 324 7.16 11.28 -6.10
CA HIS A 324 7.18 12.44 -5.22
C HIS A 324 8.19 13.51 -5.64
N ILE A 325 9.37 13.11 -6.12
CA ILE A 325 10.48 14.02 -6.45
C ILE A 325 10.31 14.63 -7.85
N PHE A 326 9.89 13.86 -8.84
CA PHE A 326 9.87 14.25 -10.24
C PHE A 326 8.46 14.32 -10.86
N GLY A 327 7.50 13.63 -10.24
CA GLY A 327 6.14 13.47 -10.78
C GLY A 327 6.02 12.28 -11.74
N PRO A 328 4.79 11.72 -11.93
CA PRO A 328 4.58 10.52 -12.77
C PRO A 328 4.71 10.77 -14.27
N SER A 329 4.76 12.04 -14.70
CA SER A 329 4.98 12.47 -16.09
C SER A 329 6.33 13.19 -16.22
N SER A 330 7.41 12.54 -15.78
CA SER A 330 8.81 12.98 -15.89
C SER A 330 9.65 11.95 -16.65
N LEU A 331 10.84 12.35 -17.05
CA LEU A 331 11.81 11.46 -17.70
C LEU A 331 12.30 10.40 -16.72
N GLU A 332 12.46 10.77 -15.45
CA GLU A 332 12.83 9.88 -14.33
C GLU A 332 11.77 8.82 -14.09
N ALA A 333 10.49 9.20 -14.04
CA ALA A 333 9.40 8.23 -13.86
C ALA A 333 9.32 7.25 -15.04
N GLU A 334 9.53 7.71 -16.27
CA GLU A 334 9.58 6.83 -17.45
C GLU A 334 10.77 5.86 -17.37
N ASP A 335 12.01 6.32 -17.09
CA ASP A 335 13.18 5.44 -16.99
C ASP A 335 13.05 4.46 -15.81
N ASN A 336 12.53 4.93 -14.67
CA ASN A 336 12.25 4.06 -13.53
C ASN A 336 11.27 2.93 -13.87
N MET A 337 10.19 3.23 -14.60
CA MET A 337 9.22 2.21 -15.03
C MET A 337 9.82 1.20 -16.00
N LEU A 338 10.72 1.63 -16.91
CA LEU A 338 11.44 0.72 -17.81
C LEU A 338 12.42 -0.19 -17.05
N ARG A 339 13.05 0.31 -16.00
CA ARG A 339 13.94 -0.47 -15.13
C ARG A 339 13.16 -1.42 -14.21
N LEU A 340 12.02 -0.97 -13.68
CA LEU A 340 11.11 -1.85 -12.95
C LEU A 340 10.64 -3.02 -13.82
N ASP A 341 10.32 -2.79 -15.09
CA ASP A 341 9.99 -3.86 -16.05
C ASP A 341 11.11 -4.92 -16.15
N LYS A 342 12.39 -4.47 -16.21
CA LYS A 342 13.56 -5.39 -16.19
C LYS A 342 13.68 -6.12 -14.85
N THR A 343 13.42 -5.44 -13.75
CA THR A 343 13.45 -6.01 -12.40
C THR A 343 12.40 -7.10 -12.27
N LEU A 344 11.18 -6.86 -12.75
CA LEU A 344 10.10 -7.86 -12.80
C LEU A 344 10.47 -9.05 -13.71
N ALA A 345 11.02 -8.78 -14.89
CA ALA A 345 11.47 -9.84 -15.80
C ALA A 345 12.56 -10.72 -15.17
N SER A 346 13.51 -10.12 -14.45
CA SER A 346 14.54 -10.84 -13.70
C SER A 346 13.97 -11.66 -12.55
N LEU A 347 12.95 -11.13 -11.84
CA LEU A 347 12.25 -11.85 -10.79
C LEU A 347 11.50 -13.05 -11.37
N PHE A 348 10.70 -12.85 -12.42
CA PHE A 348 9.91 -13.94 -13.03
C PHE A 348 10.78 -15.05 -13.58
N LYS A 349 11.86 -14.72 -14.26
CA LYS A 349 12.86 -15.71 -14.70
C LYS A 349 13.44 -16.50 -13.52
N TYR A 350 13.83 -15.83 -12.45
CA TYR A 350 14.42 -16.46 -11.27
C TYR A 350 13.44 -17.43 -10.58
N VAL A 351 12.19 -16.99 -10.38
CA VAL A 351 11.19 -17.85 -9.73
C VAL A 351 10.74 -19.00 -10.63
N ASP A 352 10.75 -18.82 -11.95
CA ASP A 352 10.52 -19.92 -12.90
C ASP A 352 11.59 -21.00 -12.78
N GLU A 353 12.86 -20.61 -12.72
CA GLU A 353 13.98 -21.53 -12.53
C GLU A 353 13.94 -22.27 -11.17
N LYS A 354 13.40 -21.65 -10.10
CA LYS A 354 13.39 -22.21 -8.74
C LYS A 354 12.14 -23.00 -8.39
N VAL A 355 11.01 -22.58 -8.88
CA VAL A 355 9.67 -23.11 -8.50
C VAL A 355 8.88 -23.59 -9.71
N GLY A 356 9.04 -22.92 -10.86
CA GLY A 356 8.24 -23.09 -12.07
C GLY A 356 6.97 -22.22 -12.03
N LEU A 357 6.74 -21.44 -13.08
CA LEU A 357 5.58 -20.51 -13.15
C LEU A 357 4.23 -21.22 -13.06
N ASP A 358 4.13 -22.47 -13.53
CA ASP A 358 2.93 -23.29 -13.41
C ASP A 358 2.60 -23.70 -11.96
N ASN A 359 3.59 -23.67 -11.07
CA ASN A 359 3.43 -23.94 -9.65
C ASN A 359 3.21 -22.66 -8.82
N MET A 360 3.10 -21.51 -9.45
CA MET A 360 3.02 -20.22 -8.78
C MET A 360 1.74 -19.49 -9.11
N LEU A 361 1.28 -18.69 -8.16
CA LEU A 361 0.34 -17.63 -8.40
C LEU A 361 1.03 -16.29 -8.14
N ILE A 362 1.10 -15.47 -9.16
CA ILE A 362 1.62 -14.10 -9.08
C ILE A 362 0.42 -13.16 -9.02
N VAL A 363 0.42 -12.22 -8.09
CA VAL A 363 -0.49 -11.08 -8.08
C VAL A 363 0.30 -9.79 -8.00
N LEU A 364 0.06 -8.86 -8.93
CA LEU A 364 0.64 -7.52 -8.92
C LEU A 364 -0.46 -6.49 -8.76
N SER A 365 -0.25 -5.57 -7.84
CA SER A 365 -1.11 -4.40 -7.62
C SER A 365 -0.28 -3.22 -7.10
N ALA A 366 -0.96 -2.17 -6.69
CA ALA A 366 -0.37 -1.01 -6.01
C ALA A 366 -1.20 -0.65 -4.79
N ASP A 367 -0.58 0.03 -3.84
CA ASP A 367 -1.21 0.54 -2.63
C ASP A 367 -1.98 1.84 -2.87
N HIS A 368 -1.61 2.62 -3.86
CA HIS A 368 -2.30 3.81 -4.38
C HIS A 368 -1.71 4.20 -5.75
N GLY A 369 -2.33 5.19 -6.40
CA GLY A 369 -1.80 5.87 -7.56
C GLY A 369 -1.13 7.19 -7.19
N ALA A 370 -1.03 8.10 -8.17
CA ALA A 370 -0.46 9.44 -7.99
C ALA A 370 -1.08 10.46 -8.94
N PRO A 371 -1.30 11.70 -8.47
CA PRO A 371 -1.66 12.80 -9.35
C PRO A 371 -0.45 13.29 -10.16
N GLU A 372 -0.71 14.03 -11.21
CA GLU A 372 0.32 14.78 -11.91
C GLU A 372 0.83 15.95 -11.06
N ALA A 373 2.09 16.32 -11.24
CA ALA A 373 2.66 17.48 -10.57
C ALA A 373 1.89 18.76 -10.94
N PRO A 374 1.58 19.67 -9.97
CA PRO A 374 0.88 20.93 -10.26
C PRO A 374 1.53 21.75 -11.36
N GLY A 375 2.86 21.81 -11.42
CA GLY A 375 3.58 22.51 -12.46
C GLY A 375 3.40 21.88 -13.85
N TYR A 376 3.33 20.54 -13.92
CA TYR A 376 3.01 19.84 -15.17
C TYR A 376 1.57 20.12 -15.62
N LEU A 377 0.61 20.11 -14.70
CA LEU A 377 -0.80 20.41 -14.98
C LEU A 377 -0.97 21.86 -15.45
N ALA A 378 -0.28 22.82 -14.83
CA ALA A 378 -0.29 24.21 -15.24
C ALA A 378 0.22 24.40 -16.69
N LYS A 379 1.25 23.63 -17.10
CA LYS A 379 1.74 23.59 -18.49
C LYS A 379 0.67 23.10 -19.47
N LEU A 380 -0.28 22.27 -19.01
CA LEU A 380 -1.43 21.78 -19.77
C LEU A 380 -2.65 22.71 -19.70
N GLY A 381 -2.57 23.82 -18.94
CA GLY A 381 -3.68 24.74 -18.71
C GLY A 381 -4.70 24.23 -17.67
N ILE A 382 -4.32 23.26 -16.85
CA ILE A 382 -5.15 22.71 -15.77
C ILE A 382 -4.76 23.40 -14.47
N GLU A 383 -5.74 23.92 -13.74
CA GLU A 383 -5.51 24.52 -12.43
C GLU A 383 -5.14 23.45 -11.40
N ALA A 384 -4.04 23.66 -10.72
CA ALA A 384 -3.55 22.81 -9.65
C ALA A 384 -2.73 23.64 -8.68
N LYS A 385 -2.78 23.30 -7.38
CA LYS A 385 -2.09 24.10 -6.36
C LYS A 385 -1.71 23.33 -5.12
N TRP A 386 -0.68 23.84 -4.44
CA TRP A 386 -0.31 23.46 -3.10
C TRP A 386 -1.06 24.32 -2.07
N ILE A 387 -1.63 23.66 -1.06
CA ILE A 387 -2.29 24.31 0.07
C ILE A 387 -1.38 24.14 1.28
N ALA A 388 -1.07 25.25 1.94
CA ALA A 388 -0.29 25.25 3.17
C ALA A 388 -1.26 25.31 4.39
N PRO A 389 -1.61 24.18 5.01
CA PRO A 389 -2.65 24.12 6.02
C PRO A 389 -2.33 24.95 7.27
N LEU A 390 -1.07 25.03 7.66
CA LEU A 390 -0.63 25.74 8.87
C LEU A 390 -0.68 27.26 8.76
N LYS A 391 -0.80 27.83 7.54
CA LYS A 391 -0.94 29.29 7.37
C LYS A 391 -2.32 29.83 7.78
N TRP A 392 -3.30 28.98 8.05
CA TRP A 392 -4.61 29.42 8.54
C TRP A 392 -4.64 29.85 10.00
N ASN A 393 -3.62 29.51 10.81
CA ASN A 393 -3.45 29.95 12.21
C ASN A 393 -3.43 31.48 12.42
N LYS A 394 -3.28 32.26 11.36
CA LYS A 394 -3.25 33.72 11.41
C LYS A 394 -4.43 34.38 10.68
N LYS A 395 -5.46 33.62 10.30
CA LYS A 395 -6.56 34.10 9.47
C LYS A 395 -7.78 34.54 10.29
N PRO A 396 -8.71 35.33 9.68
CA PRO A 396 -9.96 35.73 10.31
C PRO A 396 -10.79 34.60 10.92
N SER A 397 -10.60 33.36 10.43
CA SER A 397 -11.26 32.16 10.91
C SER A 397 -11.05 31.90 12.41
N LEU A 398 -9.81 31.97 12.89
CA LEU A 398 -9.52 31.79 14.32
C LEU A 398 -10.16 32.89 15.18
N LEU A 399 -10.15 34.13 14.70
CA LEU A 399 -10.81 35.23 15.39
C LEU A 399 -12.33 35.03 15.48
N ARG A 400 -12.97 34.44 14.45
CA ARG A 400 -14.38 34.10 14.50
C ARG A 400 -14.69 33.01 15.52
N LEU A 401 -13.82 31.98 15.61
CA LEU A 401 -13.92 30.92 16.61
C LEU A 401 -13.71 31.47 18.02
N GLU A 402 -12.69 32.31 18.21
CA GLU A 402 -12.44 32.98 19.51
C GLU A 402 -13.62 33.86 19.95
N LYS A 403 -14.18 34.64 19.03
CA LYS A 403 -15.37 35.42 19.31
C LYS A 403 -16.59 34.54 19.69
N LYS A 404 -16.74 33.36 19.08
CA LYS A 404 -17.86 32.45 19.32
C LYS A 404 -17.71 31.65 20.61
N PHE A 405 -16.53 31.14 20.89
CA PHE A 405 -16.28 30.16 21.96
C PHE A 405 -15.41 30.70 23.11
N GLY A 406 -14.85 31.89 22.99
CA GLY A 406 -13.88 32.44 23.95
C GLY A 406 -12.51 31.78 23.91
N VAL A 407 -12.28 30.93 22.91
CA VAL A 407 -11.01 30.23 22.62
C VAL A 407 -10.91 30.06 21.11
N GLY A 408 -9.67 30.15 20.59
CA GLY A 408 -9.38 30.07 19.16
C GLY A 408 -8.39 28.95 18.84
N GLN A 409 -7.10 29.28 18.81
CA GLN A 409 -6.06 28.32 18.46
C GLN A 409 -5.95 27.16 19.44
N GLU A 410 -6.27 27.37 20.70
CA GLU A 410 -6.25 26.34 21.75
C GLU A 410 -7.23 25.19 21.49
N LEU A 411 -8.20 25.41 20.60
CA LEU A 411 -9.11 24.34 20.14
C LEU A 411 -8.41 23.29 19.30
N ILE A 412 -7.26 23.62 18.69
CA ILE A 412 -6.54 22.72 17.80
C ILE A 412 -5.44 22.00 18.58
N GLU A 413 -5.47 20.68 18.60
CA GLU A 413 -4.47 19.84 19.24
C GLU A 413 -3.37 19.42 18.27
N ALA A 414 -3.75 18.92 17.10
CA ALA A 414 -2.81 18.46 16.07
C ALA A 414 -3.46 18.52 14.68
N PHE A 415 -2.60 18.61 13.68
CA PHE A 415 -2.96 18.43 12.29
C PHE A 415 -1.96 17.49 11.61
N PHE A 416 -2.45 16.49 10.95
CA PHE A 416 -1.72 15.70 9.97
C PHE A 416 -2.70 15.30 8.85
N PRO A 417 -2.44 15.68 7.61
CA PRO A 417 -3.38 15.39 6.52
C PRO A 417 -3.78 13.91 6.48
N PRO A 418 -5.04 13.61 6.24
CA PRO A 418 -6.17 14.53 6.01
C PRO A 418 -6.93 14.92 7.29
N TYR A 419 -6.37 14.73 8.48
CA TYR A 419 -7.07 14.85 9.75
C TYR A 419 -6.64 16.06 10.58
N LEU A 420 -7.66 16.77 11.10
CA LEU A 420 -7.51 17.74 12.18
C LEU A 420 -8.03 17.14 13.48
N TYR A 421 -7.25 17.29 14.55
CA TYR A 421 -7.58 16.83 15.90
C TYR A 421 -7.85 18.02 16.80
N LEU A 422 -8.99 18.01 17.49
CA LEU A 422 -9.37 19.05 18.42
C LEU A 422 -8.91 18.74 19.84
N ASN A 423 -8.66 19.78 20.61
CA ASN A 423 -8.27 19.68 22.01
C ASN A 423 -9.50 19.44 22.90
N HIS A 424 -9.80 18.18 23.14
CA HIS A 424 -10.95 17.78 23.96
C HIS A 424 -10.83 18.25 25.42
N THR A 425 -9.62 18.47 25.93
CA THR A 425 -9.42 19.01 27.29
C THR A 425 -9.92 20.44 27.39
N VAL A 426 -9.50 21.31 26.47
CA VAL A 426 -9.95 22.70 26.41
C VAL A 426 -11.46 22.78 26.19
N ILE A 427 -12.02 21.99 25.26
CA ILE A 427 -13.45 21.95 24.98
C ILE A 427 -14.24 21.61 26.25
N LYS A 428 -13.80 20.59 27.00
CA LYS A 428 -14.43 20.17 28.25
C LYS A 428 -14.29 21.21 29.36
N GLU A 429 -13.11 21.79 29.56
CA GLU A 429 -12.85 22.83 30.58
C GLU A 429 -13.66 24.09 30.36
N LYS A 430 -13.91 24.43 29.11
CA LYS A 430 -14.77 25.59 28.73
C LYS A 430 -16.25 25.24 28.69
N GLY A 431 -16.66 24.01 28.97
CA GLY A 431 -18.05 23.56 28.94
C GLY A 431 -18.71 23.63 27.55
N LEU A 432 -17.89 23.50 26.49
CA LEU A 432 -18.34 23.56 25.10
C LEU A 432 -18.85 22.19 24.62
N ASP A 433 -19.83 22.20 23.73
CA ASP A 433 -20.29 21.01 23.04
C ASP A 433 -19.33 20.64 21.91
N LEU A 434 -18.85 19.39 21.90
CA LEU A 434 -17.87 18.92 20.92
C LEU A 434 -18.42 18.98 19.49
N ALA A 435 -19.68 18.58 19.27
CA ALA A 435 -20.25 18.56 17.93
C ALA A 435 -20.44 20.00 17.39
N GLU A 436 -20.81 20.96 18.25
CA GLU A 436 -20.85 22.36 17.86
C GLU A 436 -19.49 22.94 17.51
N VAL A 437 -18.44 22.60 18.29
CA VAL A 437 -17.06 23.02 17.99
C VAL A 437 -16.58 22.41 16.69
N GLN A 438 -16.75 21.09 16.50
CA GLN A 438 -16.40 20.40 15.25
C GLN A 438 -17.07 21.07 14.04
N LYS A 439 -18.37 21.31 14.11
CA LYS A 439 -19.13 21.91 13.02
C LYS A 439 -18.68 23.36 12.72
N ALA A 440 -18.35 24.13 13.75
CA ALA A 440 -17.85 25.49 13.55
C ALA A 440 -16.46 25.50 12.92
N VAL A 441 -15.54 24.66 13.40
CA VAL A 441 -14.18 24.55 12.84
C VAL A 441 -14.23 24.01 11.41
N ALA A 442 -15.05 22.98 11.14
CA ALA A 442 -15.25 22.43 9.81
C ALA A 442 -15.74 23.50 8.82
N LYS A 443 -16.66 24.35 9.23
CA LYS A 443 -17.15 25.47 8.42
C LYS A 443 -16.04 26.48 8.10
N GLU A 444 -15.21 26.84 9.07
CA GLU A 444 -14.09 27.76 8.83
C GLU A 444 -13.04 27.19 7.87
N ILE A 445 -12.85 25.85 7.88
CA ILE A 445 -11.94 25.17 6.95
C ILE A 445 -12.52 25.17 5.53
N MET A 446 -13.84 25.02 5.36
CA MET A 446 -14.49 25.07 4.05
C MET A 446 -14.35 26.42 3.34
N ASP A 447 -14.07 27.51 4.08
CA ASP A 447 -13.80 28.84 3.50
C ASP A 447 -12.37 28.92 2.90
N ILE A 448 -11.55 27.90 3.03
CA ILE A 448 -10.19 27.83 2.45
C ILE A 448 -10.30 27.35 1.02
N ASP A 449 -9.74 28.12 0.11
CA ASP A 449 -9.70 27.79 -1.31
C ASP A 449 -8.90 26.48 -1.55
N GLY A 450 -9.51 25.54 -2.28
CA GLY A 450 -8.96 24.20 -2.55
C GLY A 450 -9.43 23.11 -1.59
N ILE A 451 -10.37 23.39 -0.70
CA ILE A 451 -11.04 22.38 0.14
C ILE A 451 -12.37 21.98 -0.52
N ALA A 452 -12.49 20.70 -0.85
CA ALA A 452 -13.70 20.13 -1.45
C ALA A 452 -14.77 19.79 -0.43
N LEU A 453 -14.36 19.27 0.74
CA LEU A 453 -15.28 18.77 1.75
C LEU A 453 -14.60 18.67 3.11
N THR A 454 -15.33 19.01 4.16
CA THR A 454 -15.00 18.66 5.54
C THR A 454 -16.09 17.76 6.12
N VAL A 455 -15.68 16.74 6.89
CA VAL A 455 -16.62 15.82 7.54
C VAL A 455 -16.22 15.66 9.00
N THR A 456 -17.15 15.86 9.92
CA THR A 456 -16.86 15.73 11.36
C THR A 456 -16.97 14.27 11.82
N SER A 457 -16.18 13.91 12.84
CA SER A 457 -16.25 12.57 13.44
C SER A 457 -17.62 12.29 14.08
N THR A 458 -18.32 13.32 14.57
CA THR A 458 -19.69 13.19 15.09
C THR A 458 -20.68 12.82 13.99
N GLU A 459 -20.61 13.45 12.81
CA GLU A 459 -21.47 13.10 11.68
C GLU A 459 -21.20 11.67 11.18
N MET A 460 -19.93 11.29 11.08
CA MET A 460 -19.53 9.93 10.69
C MET A 460 -20.01 8.88 11.70
N SER A 461 -19.85 9.15 12.99
CA SER A 461 -20.27 8.23 14.07
C SER A 461 -21.78 8.05 14.13
N ASN A 462 -22.55 9.10 13.87
CA ASN A 462 -24.01 9.09 13.91
C ASN A 462 -24.65 8.60 12.61
N ASN A 463 -23.85 8.32 11.58
CA ASN A 463 -24.31 7.92 10.24
C ASN A 463 -25.35 8.89 9.64
N THR A 464 -25.11 10.19 9.81
CA THR A 464 -26.01 11.26 9.34
C THR A 464 -25.61 11.86 8.00
N LEU A 465 -24.62 11.26 7.34
CA LEU A 465 -24.04 11.75 6.10
C LEU A 465 -24.88 11.38 4.86
N PRO A 466 -24.94 12.24 3.84
CA PRO A 466 -25.59 11.92 2.57
C PRO A 466 -24.93 10.72 1.87
N ASP A 467 -25.75 9.95 1.13
CA ASP A 467 -25.28 8.77 0.36
C ASP A 467 -24.62 9.20 -0.97
N THR A 468 -23.44 9.83 -0.89
CA THR A 468 -22.66 10.24 -2.06
C THR A 468 -21.27 9.60 -2.04
N TYR A 469 -20.55 9.66 -3.17
CA TYR A 469 -19.23 9.05 -3.32
C TYR A 469 -18.23 9.52 -2.24
N LEU A 470 -18.10 10.85 -2.02
CA LEU A 470 -17.12 11.39 -1.08
C LEU A 470 -17.45 11.05 0.37
N TYR A 471 -18.72 11.09 0.77
CA TYR A 471 -19.12 10.70 2.13
C TYR A 471 -18.94 9.20 2.37
N LYS A 472 -19.21 8.34 1.38
CA LYS A 472 -18.89 6.91 1.46
C LYS A 472 -17.39 6.68 1.61
N ALA A 473 -16.59 7.40 0.85
CA ALA A 473 -15.13 7.31 0.96
C ALA A 473 -14.65 7.74 2.36
N ALA A 474 -15.21 8.80 2.92
CA ALA A 474 -14.94 9.24 4.28
C ALA A 474 -15.29 8.16 5.32
N LEU A 475 -16.48 7.57 5.24
CA LEU A 475 -16.93 6.48 6.13
C LEU A 475 -16.06 5.24 6.01
N ASN A 476 -15.63 4.86 4.80
CA ASN A 476 -14.74 3.74 4.57
C ASN A 476 -13.35 3.94 5.20
N ASN A 477 -12.96 5.19 5.44
CA ASN A 477 -11.68 5.53 6.09
C ASN A 477 -11.79 5.78 7.59
N PHE A 478 -13.00 6.00 8.11
CA PHE A 478 -13.21 6.47 9.48
C PHE A 478 -13.05 5.37 10.53
N ASN A 479 -12.14 5.57 11.47
CA ASN A 479 -12.00 4.77 12.68
C ASN A 479 -12.06 5.69 13.91
N ALA A 480 -13.06 5.51 14.77
CA ALA A 480 -13.37 6.43 15.88
C ALA A 480 -12.21 6.65 16.87
N LYS A 481 -11.25 5.70 16.96
CA LYS A 481 -10.09 5.82 17.86
C LYS A 481 -8.89 6.54 17.25
N ARG A 482 -8.77 6.55 15.90
CA ARG A 482 -7.56 7.01 15.21
C ARG A 482 -7.79 8.20 14.30
N SER A 483 -8.97 8.28 13.68
CA SER A 483 -9.32 9.40 12.83
C SER A 483 -9.43 10.69 13.64
N GLY A 484 -9.15 11.83 12.98
CA GLY A 484 -9.31 13.15 13.57
C GLY A 484 -10.76 13.53 13.80
N ASP A 485 -10.95 14.62 14.50
CA ASP A 485 -12.27 15.22 14.72
C ASP A 485 -12.90 15.73 13.42
N ILE A 486 -12.05 16.16 12.50
CA ILE A 486 -12.45 16.65 11.19
C ILE A 486 -11.56 15.99 10.13
N LEU A 487 -12.20 15.32 9.17
CA LEU A 487 -11.59 14.88 7.92
C LEU A 487 -11.68 16.03 6.93
N ILE A 488 -10.59 16.33 6.25
CA ILE A 488 -10.46 17.37 5.24
C ILE A 488 -10.16 16.73 3.90
N LEU A 489 -11.02 16.90 2.91
CA LEU A 489 -10.79 16.46 1.54
C LEU A 489 -10.48 17.68 0.66
N PHE A 490 -9.38 17.60 -0.06
CA PHE A 490 -8.96 18.64 -0.98
C PHE A 490 -9.66 18.50 -2.34
N GLU A 491 -9.81 19.61 -3.05
CA GLU A 491 -10.29 19.60 -4.44
C GLU A 491 -9.35 18.78 -5.33
N PRO A 492 -9.84 18.29 -6.50
CA PRO A 492 -8.96 17.64 -7.47
C PRO A 492 -7.76 18.53 -7.80
N HIS A 493 -6.57 17.93 -7.85
CA HIS A 493 -5.31 18.64 -8.14
C HIS A 493 -4.89 19.69 -7.10
N CYS A 494 -5.49 19.64 -5.91
CA CYS A 494 -5.09 20.43 -4.75
C CYS A 494 -4.44 19.49 -3.71
N PHE A 495 -3.28 19.87 -3.21
CA PHE A 495 -2.48 19.02 -2.33
C PHE A 495 -2.09 19.76 -1.06
N ALA A 496 -2.17 19.09 0.09
CA ALA A 496 -1.60 19.64 1.32
C ALA A 496 -0.06 19.58 1.23
N ASN A 497 0.57 20.68 1.60
CA ASN A 497 1.99 20.66 1.90
C ASN A 497 2.15 20.33 3.39
N ASP A 498 2.72 19.17 3.69
CA ASP A 498 2.87 18.66 5.05
C ASP A 498 3.95 19.40 5.83
N MET A 499 4.77 20.19 5.15
CA MET A 499 5.97 20.78 5.72
C MET A 499 5.93 22.31 5.70
N ASP A 500 5.93 22.91 6.87
CA ASP A 500 6.08 24.35 7.04
C ASP A 500 7.55 24.74 6.73
N GLY A 501 7.83 25.09 5.47
CA GLY A 501 9.17 25.46 5.00
C GLY A 501 10.10 24.28 4.68
N GLY A 502 9.57 23.05 4.60
CA GLY A 502 10.32 21.87 4.18
C GLY A 502 10.34 21.68 2.64
N ALA A 503 10.96 20.59 2.20
CA ALA A 503 11.09 20.24 0.80
C ALA A 503 9.73 20.25 0.10
N ILE A 504 9.64 20.95 -1.01
CA ILE A 504 8.48 20.92 -1.89
C ILE A 504 8.62 19.64 -2.71
N MET A 505 7.66 18.73 -2.58
CA MET A 505 7.58 17.57 -3.47
C MET A 505 6.99 18.00 -4.82
N ALA A 506 7.39 17.34 -5.91
CA ALA A 506 6.77 17.57 -7.21
C ALA A 506 5.28 17.23 -7.19
N THR A 507 4.90 16.15 -6.51
CA THR A 507 3.51 15.77 -6.27
C THR A 507 3.34 14.99 -4.95
N ASN A 508 2.11 14.95 -4.47
CA ASN A 508 1.71 14.17 -3.29
C ASN A 508 0.36 13.48 -3.58
N HIS A 509 0.05 12.42 -2.86
CA HIS A 509 -1.17 11.63 -2.97
C HIS A 509 -1.91 11.60 -1.63
N GLY A 510 -3.02 10.86 -1.53
CA GLY A 510 -3.78 10.72 -0.28
C GLY A 510 -5.21 11.20 -0.41
N GLY A 511 -5.76 11.26 -1.63
CA GLY A 511 -7.13 11.69 -1.89
C GLY A 511 -8.06 10.60 -2.39
N PRO A 512 -9.39 10.87 -2.46
CA PRO A 512 -10.37 9.93 -3.01
C PRO A 512 -10.44 9.99 -4.54
N TRP A 513 -9.61 10.79 -5.17
CA TRP A 513 -9.69 11.05 -6.60
C TRP A 513 -9.11 9.89 -7.43
N ARG A 514 -9.60 9.75 -8.67
CA ARG A 514 -9.24 8.61 -9.52
C ARG A 514 -7.74 8.44 -9.73
N TYR A 515 -6.98 9.50 -9.81
CA TYR A 515 -5.53 9.42 -9.98
C TYR A 515 -4.82 8.77 -8.78
N ASP A 516 -5.38 8.85 -7.56
CA ASP A 516 -4.88 8.20 -6.36
C ASP A 516 -5.50 6.81 -6.15
N THR A 517 -6.77 6.63 -6.52
CA THR A 517 -7.50 5.38 -6.26
C THR A 517 -7.31 4.32 -7.33
N PHE A 518 -7.00 4.71 -8.57
CA PHE A 518 -6.89 3.79 -9.72
C PHE A 518 -5.54 3.10 -9.75
N VAL A 519 -5.56 1.78 -9.59
CA VAL A 519 -4.38 0.92 -9.56
C VAL A 519 -4.55 -0.30 -10.46
N PRO A 520 -3.47 -0.98 -10.92
CA PRO A 520 -3.60 -2.23 -11.62
C PRO A 520 -3.92 -3.37 -10.65
N ILE A 521 -4.64 -4.39 -11.11
CA ILE A 521 -4.69 -5.71 -10.50
C ILE A 521 -4.44 -6.74 -11.59
N ILE A 522 -3.36 -7.52 -11.45
CA ILE A 522 -2.96 -8.53 -12.45
C ILE A 522 -2.67 -9.83 -11.71
N PHE A 523 -3.37 -10.91 -12.09
CA PHE A 523 -3.06 -12.27 -11.64
C PHE A 523 -2.43 -13.06 -12.79
N ALA A 524 -1.31 -13.75 -12.54
CA ALA A 524 -0.61 -14.54 -13.55
C ALA A 524 -0.03 -15.83 -12.95
N GLY A 525 0.40 -16.76 -13.78
CA GLY A 525 0.88 -18.08 -13.36
C GLY A 525 -0.26 -19.07 -13.13
N SER A 526 0.03 -20.20 -12.51
CA SER A 526 -0.95 -21.26 -12.18
C SER A 526 -1.94 -21.58 -13.31
N HIS A 527 -1.45 -21.67 -14.53
CA HIS A 527 -2.25 -21.95 -15.75
C HIS A 527 -3.23 -20.83 -16.17
N LEU A 528 -3.16 -19.66 -15.59
CA LEU A 528 -3.92 -18.49 -16.06
C LEU A 528 -3.49 -18.11 -17.48
N LYS A 529 -4.44 -17.54 -18.23
CA LYS A 529 -4.22 -17.07 -19.60
C LYS A 529 -4.52 -15.59 -19.71
N GLY A 530 -3.84 -14.91 -20.61
CA GLY A 530 -4.01 -13.49 -20.87
C GLY A 530 -5.46 -13.11 -21.12
N LYS A 531 -5.99 -12.22 -20.27
CA LYS A 531 -7.36 -11.70 -20.37
C LYS A 531 -7.44 -10.33 -19.72
N GLN A 532 -8.12 -9.39 -20.37
CA GLN A 532 -8.42 -8.09 -19.78
C GLN A 532 -9.87 -8.04 -19.30
N ILE A 533 -10.08 -7.54 -18.08
CA ILE A 533 -11.39 -7.43 -17.43
C ILE A 533 -11.67 -5.95 -17.15
N PHE A 534 -12.83 -5.46 -17.61
CA PHE A 534 -13.19 -4.04 -17.54
C PHE A 534 -14.25 -3.72 -16.48
N ARG A 535 -14.86 -4.74 -15.85
CA ARG A 535 -15.77 -4.48 -14.73
C ARG A 535 -15.03 -3.84 -13.57
N ALA A 536 -15.75 -3.04 -12.79
CA ALA A 536 -15.19 -2.46 -11.58
C ALA A 536 -14.83 -3.56 -10.56
N VAL A 537 -13.64 -3.43 -9.96
CA VAL A 537 -13.13 -4.26 -8.87
C VAL A 537 -12.39 -3.38 -7.88
N ARG A 538 -12.05 -3.92 -6.73
CA ARG A 538 -11.32 -3.21 -5.67
C ARG A 538 -10.07 -3.98 -5.28
N PRO A 539 -9.00 -3.32 -4.85
CA PRO A 539 -7.84 -4.00 -4.26
C PRO A 539 -8.20 -4.86 -3.04
N ASN A 540 -9.27 -4.53 -2.33
CA ASN A 540 -9.86 -5.36 -1.27
C ASN A 540 -10.17 -6.80 -1.75
N ASP A 541 -10.41 -7.00 -3.04
CA ASP A 541 -10.81 -8.28 -3.62
C ASP A 541 -9.63 -9.27 -3.72
N ILE A 542 -8.38 -8.80 -3.53
CA ILE A 542 -7.18 -9.63 -3.64
C ILE A 542 -7.10 -10.66 -2.51
N ALA A 543 -7.11 -10.24 -1.25
CA ALA A 543 -6.92 -11.14 -0.11
C ALA A 543 -7.97 -12.26 -0.03
N PRO A 544 -9.30 -12.01 -0.17
CA PRO A 544 -10.29 -13.09 -0.19
C PRO A 544 -10.15 -14.00 -1.41
N THR A 545 -9.69 -13.49 -2.56
CA THR A 545 -9.41 -14.32 -3.75
C THR A 545 -8.23 -15.26 -3.50
N LEU A 546 -7.12 -14.76 -2.92
CA LEU A 546 -5.98 -15.59 -2.52
C LEU A 546 -6.41 -16.67 -1.52
N SER A 547 -7.22 -16.30 -0.53
CA SER A 547 -7.74 -17.24 0.48
C SER A 547 -8.58 -18.35 -0.16
N ALA A 548 -9.46 -18.00 -1.12
CA ALA A 548 -10.28 -18.98 -1.83
C ALA A 548 -9.44 -19.96 -2.67
N ILE A 549 -8.33 -19.49 -3.28
CA ILE A 549 -7.44 -20.34 -4.10
C ILE A 549 -6.76 -21.40 -3.23
N VAL A 550 -6.28 -21.04 -2.04
CA VAL A 550 -5.60 -21.98 -1.15
C VAL A 550 -6.57 -22.73 -0.22
N ASN A 551 -7.88 -22.46 -0.27
CA ASN A 551 -8.91 -22.95 0.64
C ASN A 551 -8.67 -22.54 2.12
N ALA A 552 -8.00 -21.43 2.36
CA ALA A 552 -7.92 -20.82 3.67
C ALA A 552 -9.17 -19.98 3.96
N LYS A 553 -9.40 -19.66 5.22
CA LYS A 553 -10.41 -18.67 5.61
C LYS A 553 -10.01 -17.30 5.09
N ALA A 554 -10.96 -16.50 4.63
CA ALA A 554 -10.71 -15.11 4.32
C ALA A 554 -10.35 -14.31 5.60
N PRO A 555 -9.51 -13.26 5.51
CA PRO A 555 -9.19 -12.42 6.68
C PRO A 555 -10.43 -11.92 7.41
N SER A 556 -10.34 -11.80 8.73
CA SER A 556 -11.50 -11.58 9.62
C SER A 556 -12.28 -10.29 9.34
N GLY A 557 -11.60 -9.27 8.79
CA GLY A 557 -12.19 -7.97 8.47
C GLY A 557 -12.50 -7.77 6.99
N THR A 558 -12.29 -8.76 6.12
CA THR A 558 -12.43 -8.58 4.67
C THR A 558 -13.84 -8.15 4.28
N ASN A 559 -13.92 -7.16 3.41
CA ASN A 559 -15.15 -6.70 2.74
C ASN A 559 -15.00 -6.71 1.21
N GLY A 560 -13.94 -7.36 0.71
CA GLY A 560 -13.72 -7.61 -0.71
C GLY A 560 -14.47 -8.84 -1.23
N ASP A 561 -14.64 -8.89 -2.54
CA ASP A 561 -15.29 -9.98 -3.26
C ASP A 561 -14.25 -10.94 -3.86
N ILE A 562 -14.64 -12.20 -4.10
CA ILE A 562 -13.78 -13.15 -4.78
C ILE A 562 -13.80 -12.85 -6.29
N LEU A 563 -12.62 -12.68 -6.88
CA LEU A 563 -12.44 -12.46 -8.32
C LEU A 563 -12.65 -13.78 -9.09
N SER A 564 -13.88 -14.03 -9.48
CA SER A 564 -14.32 -15.29 -10.08
C SER A 564 -13.58 -15.64 -11.38
N GLU A 565 -13.08 -14.64 -12.12
CA GLU A 565 -12.32 -14.83 -13.35
C GLU A 565 -10.97 -15.50 -13.10
N VAL A 566 -10.34 -15.22 -11.95
CA VAL A 566 -9.11 -15.90 -11.53
C VAL A 566 -9.41 -17.34 -11.14
N ILE A 567 -10.48 -17.57 -10.37
CA ILE A 567 -10.89 -18.93 -9.95
C ILE A 567 -11.29 -19.80 -11.16
N LYS A 568 -12.04 -19.25 -12.12
CA LYS A 568 -12.49 -19.97 -13.32
C LYS A 568 -11.40 -20.14 -14.37
N GLY A 569 -10.44 -19.24 -14.45
CA GLY A 569 -9.34 -19.27 -15.42
C GLY A 569 -8.34 -20.38 -15.16
N VAL A 570 -8.38 -20.97 -13.97
CA VAL A 570 -7.58 -22.13 -13.58
C VAL A 570 -8.26 -23.47 -13.95
N LYS A 571 -9.40 -23.44 -14.67
CA LYS A 571 -10.12 -24.63 -15.15
C LYS A 571 -9.66 -25.05 -16.55
#